data_c860c7f9478ba7ebe60912c951dd9f8b
#
_entry.id   c860c7f9478ba7ebe60912c951dd9f8b
#
_cell.length_a   1.000
_cell.length_b   1.000
_cell.length_c   1.000
_cell.angle_alpha   90.00
_cell.angle_beta   90.00
_cell.angle_gamma   90.00
#
_symmetry.space_group_name_H-M   'P 1'
#
loop_
_entity.id
_entity.type
_entity.pdbx_description
1 polymer ?
#
loop_
_entity_poly.entity_id
_entity_poly.type
_entity_poly.pdbx_seq_one_letter_code
_entity_poly.pdbx_strand_id
1 'polypeptide(L)'
;RDLRMSRGLGDVYKRQPHFLFNSLNVLASLAYQDTEKTNRFAKKLSTVYRYLLTTHGRATVTVQEELSFVESYLYLEHIRFGDALHVEIEDDLRNHHCLVIPASIQMLVENALKHNISTKKSPLIVHISIGNEGITVRNNLQLRNYVTSNGAGLKNLQRQYALYGTLVEILKDEKEFVVKLPFVGGDVNRLNTI
;
A
#
# COMPACT_ATOMS: atom_id res chain seq x y z
N ARG A 1 -9.07 -18.53 -24.20
CA ARG A 1 -9.07 -18.41 -22.71
C ARG A 1 -8.00 -17.46 -22.17
N ASP A 2 -7.01 -17.04 -23.00
CA ASP A 2 -5.81 -16.29 -22.57
C ASP A 2 -5.88 -14.76 -22.69
N LEU A 3 -6.92 -14.21 -23.29
CA LEU A 3 -7.05 -12.75 -23.53
C LEU A 3 -7.57 -11.94 -22.33
N ARG A 4 -8.05 -12.57 -21.27
CA ARG A 4 -8.49 -11.89 -20.04
C ARG A 4 -7.36 -11.65 -19.03
N MET A 5 -6.30 -12.44 -19.07
CA MET A 5 -5.11 -12.27 -18.21
C MET A 5 -4.24 -11.08 -18.64
N SER A 6 -4.20 -10.75 -19.93
CA SER A 6 -3.28 -9.71 -20.45
C SER A 6 -3.73 -8.27 -20.14
N ARG A 7 -5.02 -8.02 -19.87
CA ARG A 7 -5.51 -6.67 -19.54
C ARG A 7 -5.22 -6.23 -18.10
N GLY A 8 -5.16 -7.17 -17.14
CA GLY A 8 -4.76 -6.88 -15.76
C GLY A 8 -3.26 -6.59 -15.62
N LEU A 9 -2.44 -7.23 -16.45
CA LEU A 9 -0.99 -7.04 -16.52
C LEU A 9 -0.58 -5.63 -16.95
N GLY A 10 -1.32 -5.03 -17.90
CA GLY A 10 -1.01 -3.71 -18.44
C GLY A 10 -1.14 -2.56 -17.42
N ASP A 11 -2.06 -2.67 -16.45
CA ASP A 11 -2.32 -1.59 -15.50
C ASP A 11 -1.38 -1.61 -14.28
N VAL A 12 -0.93 -2.78 -13.84
CA VAL A 12 0.09 -2.91 -12.78
C VAL A 12 1.46 -2.49 -13.33
N TYR A 13 1.78 -2.86 -14.56
CA TYR A 13 3.04 -2.50 -15.22
C TYR A 13 3.16 -1.00 -15.54
N LYS A 14 2.05 -0.29 -15.77
CA LYS A 14 2.05 1.15 -16.08
C LYS A 14 2.31 2.05 -14.87
N ARG A 15 2.11 1.58 -13.63
CA ARG A 15 2.31 2.38 -12.40
C ARG A 15 3.70 2.23 -11.78
N GLN A 16 4.32 1.08 -11.95
CA GLN A 16 5.64 0.76 -11.39
C GLN A 16 6.81 1.60 -11.94
N PRO A 17 6.84 2.03 -13.25
CA PRO A 17 7.95 2.83 -13.76
C PRO A 17 8.17 4.13 -13.01
N HIS A 18 7.09 4.83 -12.58
CA HIS A 18 7.22 6.12 -11.89
C HIS A 18 7.85 5.97 -10.50
N PHE A 19 7.44 4.96 -9.71
CA PHE A 19 8.07 4.66 -8.42
C PHE A 19 9.54 4.26 -8.60
N LEU A 20 9.83 3.42 -9.59
CA LEU A 20 11.20 3.01 -9.92
C LEU A 20 12.08 4.20 -10.29
N PHE A 21 11.66 5.05 -11.22
CA PHE A 21 12.42 6.24 -11.63
C PHE A 21 12.67 7.19 -10.46
N ASN A 22 11.65 7.46 -9.63
CA ASN A 22 11.81 8.27 -8.44
C ASN A 22 12.81 7.66 -7.46
N SER A 23 12.74 6.34 -7.24
CA SER A 23 13.65 5.63 -6.34
C SER A 23 15.09 5.65 -6.86
N LEU A 24 15.31 5.49 -8.16
CA LEU A 24 16.64 5.60 -8.77
C LEU A 24 17.22 7.00 -8.67
N ASN A 25 16.41 8.04 -8.83
CA ASN A 25 16.84 9.43 -8.65
C ASN A 25 17.28 9.71 -7.20
N VAL A 26 16.51 9.22 -6.22
CA VAL A 26 16.88 9.31 -4.80
C VAL A 26 18.18 8.57 -4.53
N LEU A 27 18.30 7.33 -5.04
CA LEU A 27 19.51 6.51 -4.88
C LEU A 27 20.75 7.22 -5.44
N ALA A 28 20.65 7.81 -6.65
CA ALA A 28 21.73 8.57 -7.27
C ALA A 28 22.14 9.78 -6.43
N SER A 29 21.17 10.50 -5.85
CA SER A 29 21.44 11.62 -4.96
C SER A 29 22.14 11.19 -3.66
N LEU A 30 21.69 10.09 -3.05
CA LEU A 30 22.27 9.55 -1.81
C LEU A 30 23.70 9.05 -2.02
N ALA A 31 24.03 8.51 -3.19
CA ALA A 31 25.34 7.95 -3.50
C ALA A 31 26.49 8.94 -3.32
N TYR A 32 26.23 10.25 -3.49
CA TYR A 32 27.21 11.32 -3.28
C TYR A 32 27.27 11.85 -1.84
N GLN A 33 26.26 11.52 -1.01
CA GLN A 33 26.09 12.13 0.30
C GLN A 33 26.38 11.15 1.45
N ASP A 34 25.92 9.91 1.33
CA ASP A 34 25.93 8.93 2.40
C ASP A 34 25.91 7.50 1.86
N THR A 35 27.06 6.86 1.89
CA THR A 35 27.21 5.47 1.38
C THR A 35 26.38 4.47 2.16
N GLU A 36 26.25 4.64 3.48
CA GLU A 36 25.47 3.71 4.31
C GLU A 36 23.97 3.82 4.01
N LYS A 37 23.46 5.04 3.92
CA LYS A 37 22.05 5.26 3.51
C LYS A 37 21.78 4.75 2.11
N THR A 38 22.73 4.97 1.17
CA THR A 38 22.64 4.45 -0.19
C THR A 38 22.48 2.94 -0.20
N ASN A 39 23.35 2.23 0.54
CA ASN A 39 23.29 0.78 0.62
C ASN A 39 21.97 0.27 1.24
N ARG A 40 21.53 0.91 2.33
CA ARG A 40 20.26 0.59 2.99
C ARG A 40 19.07 0.83 2.05
N PHE A 41 19.04 1.96 1.37
CA PHE A 41 18.01 2.30 0.39
C PHE A 41 17.96 1.26 -0.74
N ALA A 42 19.10 0.90 -1.33
CA ALA A 42 19.18 -0.11 -2.40
C ALA A 42 18.67 -1.48 -1.94
N LYS A 43 19.01 -1.92 -0.72
CA LYS A 43 18.51 -3.16 -0.13
C LYS A 43 16.99 -3.14 0.06
N LYS A 44 16.44 -2.06 0.58
CA LYS A 44 14.99 -1.88 0.76
C LYS A 44 14.26 -1.84 -0.58
N LEU A 45 14.81 -1.16 -1.58
CA LEU A 45 14.28 -1.13 -2.94
C LEU A 45 14.24 -2.53 -3.56
N SER A 46 15.32 -3.30 -3.41
CA SER A 46 15.37 -4.71 -3.84
C SER A 46 14.30 -5.58 -3.16
N THR A 47 14.08 -5.37 -1.84
CA THR A 47 13.02 -6.08 -1.09
C THR A 47 11.64 -5.76 -1.63
N VAL A 48 11.34 -4.48 -1.89
CA VAL A 48 10.07 -4.03 -2.47
C VAL A 48 9.82 -4.68 -3.82
N TYR A 49 10.80 -4.63 -4.73
CA TYR A 49 10.63 -5.22 -6.07
C TYR A 49 10.54 -6.74 -6.03
N ARG A 50 11.30 -7.41 -5.16
CA ARG A 50 11.18 -8.87 -4.98
C ARG A 50 9.78 -9.25 -4.54
N TYR A 51 9.20 -8.54 -3.56
CA TYR A 51 7.83 -8.80 -3.13
C TYR A 51 6.85 -8.64 -4.29
N LEU A 52 6.89 -7.53 -5.03
CA LEU A 52 6.00 -7.27 -6.16
C LEU A 52 6.11 -8.34 -7.26
N LEU A 53 7.32 -8.84 -7.53
CA LEU A 53 7.56 -9.89 -8.51
C LEU A 53 7.09 -11.27 -8.03
N THR A 54 7.35 -11.62 -6.77
CA THR A 54 7.02 -12.94 -6.22
C THR A 54 5.55 -13.10 -5.85
N THR A 55 4.87 -12.00 -5.53
CA THR A 55 3.43 -11.99 -5.26
C THR A 55 2.58 -11.77 -6.50
N HIS A 56 3.22 -11.49 -7.65
CA HIS A 56 2.51 -11.37 -8.92
C HIS A 56 1.80 -12.69 -9.24
N GLY A 57 0.47 -12.62 -9.39
CA GLY A 57 -0.37 -13.81 -9.61
C GLY A 57 -0.77 -14.57 -8.35
N ARG A 58 -0.24 -14.24 -7.17
CA ARG A 58 -0.79 -14.75 -5.90
C ARG A 58 -2.11 -14.06 -5.60
N ALA A 59 -3.08 -14.87 -5.21
CA ALA A 59 -4.42 -14.36 -4.88
C ALA A 59 -4.41 -13.61 -3.55
N THR A 60 -3.67 -14.11 -2.57
CA THR A 60 -3.57 -13.57 -1.21
C THR A 60 -2.15 -13.73 -0.64
N VAL A 61 -1.85 -12.94 0.36
CA VAL A 61 -0.66 -13.02 1.21
C VAL A 61 -1.08 -12.90 2.68
N THR A 62 -0.20 -13.27 3.60
CA THR A 62 -0.44 -13.04 5.02
C THR A 62 -0.26 -11.56 5.37
N VAL A 63 -0.93 -11.11 6.44
CA VAL A 63 -0.72 -9.76 6.99
C VAL A 63 0.75 -9.54 7.32
N GLN A 64 1.46 -10.55 7.83
CA GLN A 64 2.89 -10.45 8.12
C GLN A 64 3.73 -10.19 6.87
N GLU A 65 3.46 -10.91 5.76
CA GLU A 65 4.15 -10.67 4.48
C GLU A 65 3.88 -9.26 3.95
N GLU A 66 2.62 -8.82 4.01
CA GLU A 66 2.20 -7.48 3.58
C GLU A 66 2.86 -6.38 4.41
N LEU A 67 2.88 -6.49 5.75
CA LEU A 67 3.50 -5.51 6.63
C LEU A 67 5.01 -5.41 6.42
N SER A 68 5.72 -6.52 6.28
CA SER A 68 7.16 -6.52 6.00
C SER A 68 7.50 -5.80 4.69
N PHE A 69 6.63 -5.97 3.69
CA PHE A 69 6.72 -5.24 2.43
C PHE A 69 6.43 -3.75 2.62
N VAL A 70 5.33 -3.41 3.29
CA VAL A 70 4.91 -2.03 3.55
C VAL A 70 5.96 -1.26 4.34
N GLU A 71 6.57 -1.84 5.36
CA GLU A 71 7.66 -1.21 6.11
C GLU A 71 8.85 -0.84 5.21
N SER A 72 9.22 -1.73 4.28
CA SER A 72 10.28 -1.46 3.32
C SER A 72 9.89 -0.36 2.33
N TYR A 73 8.66 -0.36 1.86
CA TYR A 73 8.11 0.68 1.00
C TYR A 73 8.06 2.05 1.71
N LEU A 74 7.57 2.08 2.95
CA LEU A 74 7.49 3.30 3.76
C LEU A 74 8.87 3.88 4.07
N TYR A 75 9.87 3.04 4.30
CA TYR A 75 11.25 3.51 4.44
C TYR A 75 11.72 4.30 3.21
N LEU A 76 11.44 3.80 2.00
CA LEU A 76 11.79 4.48 0.75
C LEU A 76 11.06 5.82 0.61
N GLU A 77 9.76 5.84 0.91
CA GLU A 77 8.95 7.06 0.86
C GLU A 77 9.36 8.07 1.93
N HIS A 78 9.74 7.61 3.13
CA HIS A 78 10.24 8.50 4.18
C HIS A 78 11.57 9.18 3.79
N ILE A 79 12.47 8.47 3.13
CA ILE A 79 13.70 9.11 2.58
C ILE A 79 13.36 10.19 1.55
N ARG A 80 12.31 9.99 0.77
CA ARG A 80 11.86 10.92 -0.27
C ARG A 80 11.14 12.15 0.28
N PHE A 81 10.23 11.95 1.23
CA PHE A 81 9.33 12.99 1.76
C PHE A 81 9.82 13.60 3.08
N GLY A 82 10.69 12.91 3.83
CA GLY A 82 11.18 13.36 5.13
C GLY A 82 10.03 13.71 6.08
N ASP A 83 10.18 14.84 6.75
CA ASP A 83 9.18 15.35 7.72
C ASP A 83 7.81 15.71 7.11
N ALA A 84 7.67 15.63 5.79
CA ALA A 84 6.40 15.88 5.13
C ALA A 84 5.45 14.66 5.16
N LEU A 85 5.95 13.47 5.53
CA LEU A 85 5.19 12.24 5.65
C LEU A 85 5.37 11.63 7.04
N HIS A 86 4.27 11.47 7.77
CA HIS A 86 4.23 10.72 9.03
C HIS A 86 3.36 9.50 8.85
N VAL A 87 3.88 8.33 9.19
CA VAL A 87 3.13 7.07 9.14
C VAL A 87 3.22 6.39 10.49
N GLU A 88 2.06 6.04 11.02
CA GLU A 88 1.90 5.27 12.26
C GLU A 88 1.29 3.92 11.93
N ILE A 89 1.86 2.85 12.49
CA ILE A 89 1.35 1.48 12.34
C ILE A 89 0.99 0.96 13.71
N GLU A 90 -0.29 0.68 13.92
CA GLU A 90 -0.78 -0.08 15.08
C GLU A 90 -0.95 -1.53 14.66
N ASP A 91 -0.04 -2.37 15.14
CA ASP A 91 0.04 -3.77 14.76
C ASP A 91 -0.52 -4.69 15.85
N ASP A 92 -1.40 -5.60 15.45
CA ASP A 92 -1.86 -6.70 16.28
C ASP A 92 -1.29 -8.03 15.79
N LEU A 93 -0.21 -8.48 16.41
CA LEU A 93 0.50 -9.71 16.06
C LEU A 93 -0.41 -10.95 15.95
N ARG A 94 -1.54 -10.96 16.69
CA ARG A 94 -2.49 -12.08 16.65
C ARG A 94 -3.10 -12.30 15.27
N ASN A 95 -3.15 -11.25 14.45
CA ASN A 95 -3.76 -11.26 13.12
C ASN A 95 -2.74 -11.43 11.98
N HIS A 96 -1.46 -11.64 12.28
CA HIS A 96 -0.41 -11.80 11.28
C HIS A 96 -0.61 -12.98 10.31
N HIS A 97 -1.33 -14.01 10.73
CA HIS A 97 -1.67 -15.17 9.91
C HIS A 97 -2.89 -14.95 8.98
N CYS A 98 -3.67 -13.89 9.22
CA CYS A 98 -4.80 -13.54 8.39
C CYS A 98 -4.36 -13.19 6.97
N LEU A 99 -5.26 -13.33 6.01
CA LEU A 99 -4.96 -13.13 4.59
C LEU A 99 -5.52 -11.80 4.09
N VAL A 100 -4.76 -11.16 3.21
CA VAL A 100 -5.12 -9.93 2.51
C VAL A 100 -4.71 -10.02 1.05
N ILE A 101 -5.24 -9.11 0.22
CA ILE A 101 -4.79 -8.99 -1.17
C ILE A 101 -3.42 -8.31 -1.22
N PRO A 102 -2.45 -8.84 -1.98
CA PRO A 102 -1.10 -8.29 -2.05
C PRO A 102 -1.07 -6.82 -2.46
N ALA A 103 -0.17 -6.04 -1.86
CA ALA A 103 0.07 -4.62 -2.12
C ALA A 103 -1.15 -3.71 -1.90
N SER A 104 -2.16 -4.15 -1.13
CA SER A 104 -3.35 -3.36 -0.80
C SER A 104 -3.01 -2.13 0.02
N ILE A 105 -2.19 -2.27 1.07
CA ILE A 105 -1.80 -1.16 1.94
C ILE A 105 -0.92 -0.18 1.16
N GLN A 106 0.06 -0.67 0.42
CA GLN A 106 0.94 0.16 -0.41
C GLN A 106 0.13 1.02 -1.38
N MET A 107 -0.87 0.44 -2.05
CA MET A 107 -1.71 1.17 -2.97
C MET A 107 -2.50 2.29 -2.28
N LEU A 108 -2.97 2.08 -1.05
CA LEU A 108 -3.69 3.11 -0.29
C LEU A 108 -2.76 4.24 0.16
N VAL A 109 -1.54 3.92 0.59
CA VAL A 109 -0.52 4.94 0.92
C VAL A 109 -0.12 5.73 -0.32
N GLU A 110 0.09 5.06 -1.45
CA GLU A 110 0.39 5.72 -2.74
C GLU A 110 -0.74 6.66 -3.15
N ASN A 111 -2.00 6.24 -3.00
CA ASN A 111 -3.16 7.09 -3.25
C ASN A 111 -3.17 8.32 -2.34
N ALA A 112 -2.89 8.16 -1.05
CA ALA A 112 -2.80 9.28 -0.11
C ALA A 112 -1.73 10.29 -0.54
N LEU A 113 -0.52 9.83 -0.88
CA LEU A 113 0.58 10.67 -1.37
C LEU A 113 0.25 11.37 -2.70
N LYS A 114 -0.44 10.69 -3.59
CA LYS A 114 -0.81 11.22 -4.90
C LYS A 114 -1.86 12.32 -4.82
N HIS A 115 -2.86 12.14 -3.96
CA HIS A 115 -4.03 13.01 -3.90
C HIS A 115 -3.90 14.19 -2.93
N ASN A 116 -2.96 14.12 -2.01
CA ASN A 116 -2.79 15.16 -0.99
C ASN A 116 -1.50 15.96 -1.18
N ILE A 117 -1.55 17.21 -0.73
CA ILE A 117 -0.35 18.03 -0.54
C ILE A 117 0.36 17.47 0.68
N SER A 118 1.69 17.39 0.61
CA SER A 118 2.53 16.89 1.68
C SER A 118 3.75 17.81 1.79
N THR A 119 3.81 18.59 2.88
CA THR A 119 4.89 19.54 3.14
C THR A 119 5.33 19.44 4.61
N LYS A 120 6.52 19.90 4.92
CA LYS A 120 7.01 19.95 6.31
C LYS A 120 6.10 20.75 7.25
N LYS A 121 5.47 21.84 6.75
CA LYS A 121 4.54 22.67 7.54
C LYS A 121 3.16 22.06 7.69
N SER A 122 2.77 21.22 6.74
CA SER A 122 1.49 20.54 6.69
C SER A 122 1.73 19.11 6.24
N PRO A 123 2.19 18.23 7.14
CA PRO A 123 2.54 16.86 6.79
C PRO A 123 1.31 16.03 6.45
N LEU A 124 1.49 15.10 5.54
CA LEU A 124 0.53 14.02 5.34
C LEU A 124 0.71 13.01 6.46
N ILE A 125 -0.37 12.74 7.18
CA ILE A 125 -0.40 11.77 8.28
C ILE A 125 -1.19 10.56 7.79
N VAL A 126 -0.56 9.39 7.81
CA VAL A 126 -1.18 8.11 7.46
C VAL A 126 -1.15 7.21 8.68
N HIS A 127 -2.29 6.67 9.02
CA HIS A 127 -2.44 5.72 10.12
C HIS A 127 -2.91 4.37 9.59
N ILE A 128 -2.16 3.32 9.87
CA ILE A 128 -2.45 1.94 9.49
C ILE A 128 -2.71 1.17 10.77
N SER A 129 -3.89 0.58 10.92
CA SER A 129 -4.21 -0.24 12.08
C SER A 129 -4.66 -1.64 11.68
N ILE A 130 -4.12 -2.65 12.35
CA ILE A 130 -4.50 -4.05 12.19
C ILE A 130 -5.49 -4.38 13.30
N GLY A 131 -6.74 -4.58 12.93
CA GLY A 131 -7.82 -4.93 13.87
C GLY A 131 -8.23 -6.40 13.75
N ASN A 132 -9.27 -6.80 14.49
CA ASN A 132 -9.75 -8.18 14.50
C ASN A 132 -10.45 -8.61 13.20
N GLU A 133 -10.98 -7.66 12.43
CA GLU A 133 -11.77 -7.94 11.23
C GLU A 133 -11.06 -7.56 9.93
N GLY A 134 -9.94 -6.84 10.02
CA GLY A 134 -9.21 -6.35 8.86
C GLY A 134 -8.22 -5.26 9.18
N ILE A 135 -7.80 -4.58 8.12
CA ILE A 135 -6.83 -3.48 8.15
C ILE A 135 -7.54 -2.17 7.84
N THR A 136 -7.33 -1.17 8.66
CA THR A 136 -7.80 0.20 8.40
C THR A 136 -6.62 1.08 8.00
N VAL A 137 -6.74 1.77 6.87
CA VAL A 137 -5.79 2.79 6.44
C VAL A 137 -6.51 4.13 6.40
N ARG A 138 -6.02 5.10 7.16
CA ARG A 138 -6.60 6.44 7.29
C ARG A 138 -5.56 7.50 7.00
N ASN A 139 -5.94 8.56 6.31
CA ASN A 139 -5.09 9.73 6.14
C ASN A 139 -5.89 11.03 6.30
N ASN A 140 -5.21 12.10 6.75
CA ASN A 140 -5.76 13.45 6.72
C ASN A 140 -5.91 13.94 5.27
N LEU A 141 -6.89 14.80 5.02
CA LEU A 141 -7.16 15.36 3.70
C LEU A 141 -6.54 16.75 3.54
N GLN A 142 -5.69 16.86 2.52
CA GLN A 142 -5.05 18.11 2.07
C GLN A 142 -5.05 18.11 0.54
N LEU A 143 -6.24 18.01 -0.07
CA LEU A 143 -6.42 17.72 -1.49
C LEU A 143 -5.67 18.70 -2.39
N ARG A 144 -5.04 18.15 -3.42
CA ARG A 144 -4.43 18.91 -4.53
C ARG A 144 -5.52 19.38 -5.48
N ASN A 145 -5.42 20.62 -5.96
CA ASN A 145 -6.41 21.23 -6.84
C ASN A 145 -6.53 20.57 -8.23
N TYR A 146 -5.50 19.84 -8.67
CA TYR A 146 -5.43 19.23 -10.00
C TYR A 146 -4.87 17.81 -9.95
N VAL A 147 -5.67 16.86 -9.49
CA VAL A 147 -5.33 15.44 -9.67
C VAL A 147 -6.40 14.79 -10.54
N THR A 148 -6.08 14.58 -11.80
CA THR A 148 -6.87 13.70 -12.67
C THR A 148 -6.64 12.26 -12.25
N SER A 149 -7.53 11.73 -11.42
CA SER A 149 -7.52 10.34 -11.04
C SER A 149 -8.83 9.71 -11.48
N ASN A 150 -8.75 8.71 -12.32
CA ASN A 150 -9.93 7.95 -12.78
C ASN A 150 -10.48 7.02 -11.68
N GLY A 151 -9.94 7.06 -10.45
CA GLY A 151 -10.35 6.19 -9.34
C GLY A 151 -10.17 4.69 -9.62
N ALA A 152 -9.46 4.33 -10.70
CA ALA A 152 -9.35 2.97 -11.19
C ALA A 152 -8.67 2.02 -10.18
N GLY A 153 -7.70 2.52 -9.40
CA GLY A 153 -6.98 1.69 -8.44
C GLY A 153 -7.88 1.20 -7.31
N LEU A 154 -8.60 2.11 -6.68
CA LEU A 154 -9.51 1.77 -5.58
C LEU A 154 -10.68 0.90 -6.05
N LYS A 155 -11.25 1.20 -7.22
CA LYS A 155 -12.28 0.36 -7.84
C LYS A 155 -11.76 -1.05 -8.15
N ASN A 156 -10.51 -1.17 -8.60
CA ASN A 156 -9.91 -2.48 -8.85
C ASN A 156 -9.72 -3.25 -7.54
N LEU A 157 -9.25 -2.60 -6.48
CA LEU A 157 -9.13 -3.20 -5.16
C LEU A 157 -10.48 -3.68 -4.63
N GLN A 158 -11.53 -2.85 -4.71
CA GLN A 158 -12.89 -3.25 -4.34
C GLN A 158 -13.37 -4.49 -5.09
N ARG A 159 -13.11 -4.56 -6.42
CA ARG A 159 -13.45 -5.72 -7.24
C ARG A 159 -12.69 -6.98 -6.81
N GLN A 160 -11.41 -6.85 -6.48
CA GLN A 160 -10.61 -7.99 -6.02
C GLN A 160 -11.13 -8.55 -4.69
N TYR A 161 -11.44 -7.67 -3.72
CA TYR A 161 -12.02 -8.11 -2.43
C TYR A 161 -13.42 -8.71 -2.61
N ALA A 162 -14.23 -8.19 -3.52
CA ALA A 162 -15.54 -8.72 -3.84
C ALA A 162 -15.51 -10.17 -4.36
N LEU A 163 -14.41 -10.60 -5.02
CA LEU A 163 -14.22 -12.00 -5.43
C LEU A 163 -14.15 -12.98 -4.24
N TYR A 164 -13.83 -12.49 -3.05
CA TYR A 164 -13.80 -13.25 -1.79
C TYR A 164 -15.06 -13.06 -0.96
N GLY A 165 -16.11 -12.44 -1.52
CA GLY A 165 -17.34 -12.17 -0.79
C GLY A 165 -17.22 -11.09 0.29
N THR A 166 -16.14 -10.29 0.27
CA THR A 166 -15.87 -9.22 1.23
C THR A 166 -15.98 -7.85 0.58
N LEU A 167 -16.33 -6.82 1.35
CA LEU A 167 -16.50 -5.47 0.86
C LEU A 167 -15.49 -4.53 1.49
N VAL A 168 -14.76 -3.80 0.66
CA VAL A 168 -13.92 -2.69 1.08
C VAL A 168 -14.81 -1.50 1.42
N GLU A 169 -14.78 -1.06 2.67
CA GLU A 169 -15.50 0.11 3.13
C GLU A 169 -14.64 1.37 2.91
N ILE A 170 -15.25 2.40 2.35
CA ILE A 170 -14.59 3.69 2.09
C ILE A 170 -15.42 4.78 2.76
N LEU A 171 -14.79 5.50 3.68
CA LEU A 171 -15.37 6.64 4.38
C LEU A 171 -14.56 7.89 4.06
N LYS A 172 -15.24 8.96 3.75
CA LYS A 172 -14.61 10.25 3.47
C LYS A 172 -15.46 11.36 4.04
N ASP A 173 -14.84 12.23 4.80
CA ASP A 173 -15.42 13.49 5.25
C ASP A 173 -14.56 14.69 4.80
N GLU A 174 -14.69 15.85 5.47
CA GLU A 174 -13.91 17.04 5.16
C GLU A 174 -12.46 16.98 5.66
N LYS A 175 -12.16 16.09 6.61
CA LYS A 175 -10.89 16.04 7.34
C LYS A 175 -10.05 14.82 7.00
N GLU A 176 -10.70 13.70 6.75
CA GLU A 176 -9.99 12.42 6.58
C GLU A 176 -10.59 11.52 5.49
N PHE A 177 -9.75 10.63 5.01
CA PHE A 177 -10.10 9.53 4.12
C PHE A 177 -9.74 8.22 4.80
N VAL A 178 -10.70 7.30 4.90
CA VAL A 178 -10.53 6.02 5.60
C VAL A 178 -10.93 4.89 4.66
N VAL A 179 -10.09 3.87 4.57
CA VAL A 179 -10.40 2.64 3.87
C VAL A 179 -10.23 1.47 4.82
N LYS A 180 -11.26 0.63 4.92
CA LYS A 180 -11.22 -0.63 5.69
C LYS A 180 -11.15 -1.81 4.74
N LEU A 181 -10.11 -2.59 4.89
CA LEU A 181 -9.82 -3.80 4.13
C LEU A 181 -10.14 -5.00 5.02
N PRO A 182 -11.21 -5.77 4.76
CA PRO A 182 -11.50 -6.97 5.54
C PRO A 182 -10.45 -8.05 5.28
N PHE A 183 -10.23 -8.95 6.23
CA PHE A 183 -9.44 -10.15 5.94
C PHE A 183 -10.17 -11.03 4.93
N VAL A 184 -9.43 -11.70 4.05
CA VAL A 184 -9.96 -12.61 3.05
C VAL A 184 -9.77 -14.06 3.50
N GLY A 185 -10.74 -14.94 3.25
CA GLY A 185 -10.63 -16.38 3.55
C GLY A 185 -10.78 -16.77 5.04
N GLY A 186 -11.32 -15.89 5.88
CA GLY A 186 -11.39 -16.08 7.35
C GLY A 186 -12.55 -16.89 7.92
N ASP A 187 -13.49 -17.44 7.13
CA ASP A 187 -14.73 -18.02 7.66
C ASP A 187 -15.06 -19.47 7.25
N VAL A 188 -14.07 -20.31 7.00
CA VAL A 188 -14.38 -21.76 6.86
C VAL A 188 -14.51 -22.44 8.23
N ASN A 189 -14.00 -21.85 9.33
CA ASN A 189 -14.02 -22.48 10.66
C ASN A 189 -15.09 -21.95 11.63
N ARG A 190 -15.92 -20.95 11.27
CA ARG A 190 -17.02 -20.51 12.15
C ARG A 190 -18.32 -21.28 11.99
N LEU A 191 -18.44 -22.10 10.95
CA LEU A 191 -19.65 -22.90 10.71
C LEU A 191 -19.63 -24.32 11.29
N ASN A 192 -18.54 -24.76 11.93
CA ASN A 192 -18.45 -26.11 12.54
C ASN A 192 -18.47 -26.11 14.07
N THR A 193 -19.03 -25.09 14.70
CA THR A 193 -19.29 -25.11 16.15
C THR A 193 -20.77 -24.79 16.40
N ILE A 194 -21.65 -25.74 16.07
CA ILE A 194 -22.99 -25.94 16.63
C ILE A 194 -23.11 -27.43 16.96
#